data_0b3c681760af82afc6d82c02f00ecc2e
#
_entry.id   0b3c681760af82afc6d82c02f00ecc2e
#
_cell.length_a   1.000
_cell.length_b   1.000
_cell.length_c   1.000
_cell.angle_alpha   90.00
_cell.angle_beta   90.00
_cell.angle_gamma   90.00
#
_symmetry.space_group_name_H-M   'P 1'
#
loop_
_entity.id
_entity.type
_entity.pdbx_description
1 polymer ?
#
loop_
_entity_poly.entity_id
_entity_poly.type
_entity_poly.pdbx_seq_one_letter_code
_entity_poly.pdbx_strand_id
1 'polypeptide(L)' 'MIEVTRLNGSIFFLNPDMILTLEATPDTIVTLTSGEKLVVKDTPEQIIDRFVAFKRRIVSELPIMMPYDAERMTR' A
#
# COMPACT_ATOMS: atom_id res chain seq x y z
N MET A 1 -6.41 4.35 -0.10
CA MET A 1 -6.74 3.09 -0.80
C MET A 1 -5.84 2.89 -1.99
N ILE A 2 -5.40 1.68 -2.20
CA ILE A 2 -4.63 1.31 -3.38
C ILE A 2 -5.39 0.28 -4.18
N GLU A 3 -5.17 0.27 -5.50
CA GLU A 3 -5.83 -0.68 -6.40
C GLU A 3 -5.04 -1.98 -6.42
N VAL A 4 -5.75 -3.10 -6.31
CA VAL A 4 -5.15 -4.43 -6.32
C VAL A 4 -6.00 -5.34 -7.17
N THR A 5 -5.37 -6.30 -7.88
CA THR A 5 -6.05 -7.19 -8.82
C THR A 5 -6.07 -8.61 -8.27
N ARG A 6 -7.26 -9.19 -8.13
CA ARG A 6 -7.40 -10.59 -7.73
C ARG A 6 -6.95 -11.53 -8.84
N LEU A 7 -6.73 -12.79 -8.49
CA LEU A 7 -6.32 -13.78 -9.50
C LEU A 7 -7.31 -13.92 -10.63
N ASN A 8 -8.59 -13.73 -10.36
CA ASN A 8 -9.63 -13.82 -11.40
C ASN A 8 -9.71 -12.56 -12.29
N GLY A 9 -8.84 -11.57 -12.06
CA GLY A 9 -8.80 -10.36 -12.84
C GLY A 9 -9.65 -9.21 -12.30
N SER A 10 -10.48 -9.44 -11.30
CA SER A 10 -11.30 -8.37 -10.74
C SER A 10 -10.44 -7.44 -9.88
N ILE A 11 -10.79 -6.17 -9.91
CA ILE A 11 -10.05 -5.13 -9.19
C ILE A 11 -10.78 -4.79 -7.90
N PHE A 12 -10.02 -4.58 -6.83
CA PHE A 12 -10.57 -4.09 -5.58
C PHE A 12 -9.63 -3.06 -4.98
N PHE A 13 -10.14 -2.30 -4.03
CA PHE A 13 -9.36 -1.27 -3.37
C PHE A 13 -9.07 -1.72 -1.94
N LEU A 14 -7.83 -1.55 -1.54
CA LEU A 14 -7.34 -2.02 -0.25
C LEU A 14 -6.73 -0.86 0.52
N ASN A 15 -7.02 -0.80 1.81
CA ASN A 15 -6.35 0.15 2.69
C ASN A 15 -4.94 -0.38 2.95
N PRO A 16 -3.89 0.29 2.45
CA PRO A 16 -2.53 -0.23 2.58
C PRO A 16 -2.04 -0.29 4.01
N ASP A 17 -2.63 0.48 4.91
CA ASP A 17 -2.24 0.44 6.32
C ASP A 17 -2.66 -0.87 6.99
N MET A 18 -3.53 -1.65 6.35
CA MET A 18 -3.93 -2.96 6.85
C MET A 18 -3.02 -4.08 6.41
N ILE A 19 -2.02 -3.80 5.60
CA ILE A 19 -1.09 -4.81 5.09
C ILE A 19 -0.03 -5.08 6.15
N LEU A 20 0.09 -6.34 6.54
CA LEU A 20 1.11 -6.76 7.48
C LEU A 20 2.36 -7.24 6.75
N THR A 21 2.20 -8.15 5.78
CA THR A 21 3.31 -8.68 4.99
C THR A 21 2.92 -8.87 3.54
N LEU A 22 3.94 -8.86 2.67
CA LEU A 22 3.84 -9.20 1.26
C LEU A 22 4.83 -10.33 0.97
N GLU A 23 4.34 -11.38 0.34
CA GLU A 23 5.18 -12.51 -0.07
C GLU A 23 4.98 -12.74 -1.57
N ALA A 24 6.03 -13.24 -2.24
CA ALA A 24 6.03 -13.29 -3.70
C ALA A 24 6.26 -14.69 -4.29
N THR A 25 6.23 -15.75 -3.51
CA THR A 25 6.61 -17.07 -4.01
C THR A 25 5.52 -18.10 -3.75
N PRO A 26 4.95 -18.72 -4.81
CA PRO A 26 5.08 -18.37 -6.23
C PRO A 26 4.22 -17.18 -6.63
N ASP A 27 3.15 -16.90 -5.88
CA ASP A 27 2.24 -15.79 -6.14
C ASP A 27 2.40 -14.72 -5.07
N THR A 28 1.93 -13.51 -5.37
CA THR A 28 1.93 -12.45 -4.39
C THR A 28 0.83 -12.71 -3.36
N ILE A 29 1.21 -12.84 -2.12
CA ILE A 29 0.27 -13.04 -1.01
C ILE A 29 0.33 -11.82 -0.11
N VAL A 30 -0.82 -11.17 0.06
CA VAL A 30 -0.96 -10.02 0.96
C VAL A 30 -1.59 -10.52 2.25
N THR A 31 -0.86 -10.43 3.35
CA THR A 31 -1.41 -10.78 4.67
C THR A 31 -1.82 -9.49 5.37
N LEU A 32 -3.07 -9.45 5.78
CA LEU A 32 -3.64 -8.28 6.45
C LEU A 32 -3.47 -8.38 7.95
N THR A 33 -3.59 -7.25 8.62
CA THR A 33 -3.49 -7.19 10.09
C THR A 33 -4.57 -8.03 10.78
N SER A 34 -5.67 -8.30 10.09
CA SER A 34 -6.73 -9.18 10.58
C SER A 34 -6.35 -10.66 10.54
N GLY A 35 -5.23 -11.00 9.88
CA GLY A 35 -4.82 -12.38 9.65
C GLY A 35 -5.29 -12.94 8.32
N GLU A 36 -6.15 -12.23 7.61
CA GLU A 36 -6.65 -12.66 6.31
C GLU A 36 -5.53 -12.60 5.28
N LYS A 37 -5.48 -13.59 4.40
CA LYS A 37 -4.48 -13.64 3.32
C LYS A 37 -5.19 -13.55 1.97
N LEU A 38 -4.67 -12.67 1.12
CA LEU A 38 -5.22 -12.44 -0.21
C LEU A 38 -4.15 -12.78 -1.24
N VAL A 39 -4.52 -13.58 -2.25
CA VAL A 39 -3.63 -13.88 -3.36
C VAL A 39 -3.99 -12.95 -4.51
N VAL A 40 -3.00 -12.22 -5.02
CA VAL A 40 -3.23 -11.18 -6.03
C VAL A 40 -2.27 -11.35 -7.20
N LYS A 41 -2.61 -10.70 -8.32
CA LYS A 41 -1.77 -10.73 -9.54
C LYS A 41 -0.65 -9.70 -9.51
N ASP A 42 -0.83 -8.62 -8.77
CA ASP A 42 0.15 -7.54 -8.72
C ASP A 42 1.43 -8.04 -8.08
N THR A 43 2.57 -7.53 -8.54
CA THR A 43 3.84 -7.88 -7.91
C THR A 43 3.99 -7.09 -6.61
N PRO A 44 4.82 -7.57 -5.67
CA PRO A 44 5.09 -6.79 -4.46
C PRO A 44 5.61 -5.40 -4.76
N GLU A 45 6.45 -5.25 -5.79
CA GLU A 45 6.99 -3.96 -6.19
C GLU A 45 5.88 -3.01 -6.63
N GLN A 46 4.91 -3.51 -7.39
CA GLN A 46 3.78 -2.70 -7.82
C GLN A 46 2.95 -2.23 -6.64
N ILE A 47 2.72 -3.11 -5.66
CA ILE A 47 1.96 -2.78 -4.47
C ILE A 47 2.71 -1.74 -3.63
N ILE A 48 4.01 -1.92 -3.47
CA ILE A 48 4.85 -0.97 -2.72
C ILE A 48 4.84 0.39 -3.40
N ASP A 49 4.97 0.43 -4.72
CA ASP A 49 4.94 1.69 -5.46
C ASP A 49 3.61 2.42 -5.28
N ARG A 50 2.51 1.69 -5.31
CA ARG A 50 1.18 2.28 -5.08
C ARG A 50 1.03 2.77 -3.65
N PHE A 51 1.58 2.05 -2.70
CA PHE A 51 1.57 2.45 -1.30
C PHE A 51 2.34 3.75 -1.10
N VAL A 52 3.53 3.84 -1.67
CA VAL A 52 4.36 5.05 -1.57
C VAL A 52 3.64 6.24 -2.22
N ALA A 53 3.08 6.04 -3.42
CA ALA A 53 2.35 7.09 -4.11
C ALA A 53 1.14 7.57 -3.30
N PHE A 54 0.42 6.64 -2.68
CA PHE A 54 -0.72 6.96 -1.83
C PHE A 54 -0.31 7.81 -0.64
N LYS A 55 0.76 7.42 0.04
CA LYS A 55 1.26 8.16 1.21
C LYS A 55 1.75 9.56 0.83
N ARG A 56 2.45 9.66 -0.28
CA ARG A 56 2.92 10.96 -0.78
C ARG A 56 1.76 11.90 -1.08
N ARG A 57 0.72 11.37 -1.69
CA ARG A 57 -0.47 12.16 -2.01
C ARG A 57 -1.15 12.67 -0.75
N ILE A 58 -1.32 11.80 0.25
CA ILE A 58 -1.94 12.20 1.51
C ILE A 58 -1.15 13.31 2.17
N VAL A 59 0.16 13.16 2.28
CA VAL A 59 1.01 14.14 2.93
C VAL A 59 0.94 15.50 2.20
N SER A 60 0.97 15.47 0.87
CA SER A 60 0.92 16.72 0.10
C SER A 60 -0.42 17.43 0.18
N GLU A 61 -1.49 16.72 0.54
CA GLU A 61 -2.83 17.28 0.64
C GLU A 61 -3.22 17.69 2.05
N LEU A 62 -2.34 17.51 3.05
CA LEU A 62 -2.61 17.85 4.44
C LEU A 62 -1.73 19.01 4.89
N PRO A 63 -2.14 20.24 4.60
CA PRO A 63 -1.29 21.41 4.86
C PRO A 63 -0.95 21.62 6.32
N ILE A 64 -1.79 21.16 7.22
CA ILE A 64 -1.56 21.39 8.65
C ILE A 64 -0.37 20.62 9.20
N MET A 65 0.12 19.62 8.46
CA MET A 65 1.26 18.82 8.89
C MET A 65 2.58 19.41 8.46
N MET A 66 2.53 20.36 7.57
CA MET A 66 3.69 20.73 6.79
C MET A 66 4.90 21.22 7.56
N PRO A 67 4.81 22.25 8.40
CA PRO A 67 6.04 22.84 8.93
C PRO A 67 6.87 21.87 9.74
N TYR A 68 6.23 21.10 10.57
CA TYR A 68 6.93 20.22 11.50
C TYR A 68 7.39 18.93 10.83
N ASP A 69 6.50 18.30 10.09
CA ASP A 69 6.82 17.03 9.45
C ASP A 69 7.83 17.20 8.33
N ALA A 70 7.80 18.32 7.64
CA ALA A 70 8.79 18.62 6.61
C ALA A 70 10.19 18.70 7.20
N GLU A 71 10.35 19.28 8.36
CA GLU A 71 11.65 19.34 9.03
C GLU A 71 12.17 17.95 9.37
N ARG A 72 11.30 17.09 9.85
CA ARG A 72 11.69 15.71 10.16
C ARG A 72 12.11 14.95 8.93
N MET A 73 11.39 15.14 7.86
CA MET A 73 11.64 14.40 6.63
C MET A 73 12.93 14.83 5.94
N THR A 74 13.41 16.02 6.21
CA THR A 74 14.64 16.52 5.60
C THR A 74 15.90 16.09 6.35
N ARG A 75 15.74 15.40 7.43
CA ARG A 75 16.85 14.90 8.24
C ARG A 75 16.99 13.40 8.06
#